data_8a0968f0b3d7e27345fbd4a091506102
#
_entry.id   8a0968f0b3d7e27345fbd4a091506102
#
_cell.length_a   1.000
_cell.length_b   1.000
_cell.length_c   1.000
_cell.angle_alpha   90.00
_cell.angle_beta   90.00
_cell.angle_gamma   90.00
#
_symmetry.space_group_name_H-M   'P 1'
#
loop_
_entity.id
_entity.type
_entity.pdbx_description
1 polymer ?
#
loop_
_entity_poly.entity_id
_entity_poly.type
_entity_poly.pdbx_seq_one_letter_code
_entity_poly.pdbx_strand_id
1 'polypeptide(L)'
;MVVLDNATGDVLAWVGSSGDLSRAAAVDAVVAPRQAGSTLKPFLYEQAIEQRWLTAASVLDDAPTRLHTPSGLYIPQNYDHDFKGRVTVRTALGSSLNVPAVRTAVMVTPGRFARRLVALGLPIRKPGDFYGYSIALGSPEVTLLSLANAYRALANGGAVSAPRMLLPADAASSTRVMDPAASFIVADILSDNGARVPTFGLDNALATRYWSAVKTGTSKDMRDNWCVGFSARYTVGVWVGNAGGAPMHAVSGVTGAAPVWRTVMDALQRSDVADDHPGRVGPRGALIRTAFVHSPTAPVPPPGVVSQPVTFDAQLEAPRTEWFLAGTETAHVTLASAAGSAARLIASPDDQSVVALDPDIPPAVQRLRFEAVSPLPPGAAWRLDGRRLGPARPLPWSPWPGHHVLELVDAKGGALDTVSFDVRGAQARPAVSTAGGGASTVRPATRPSS
;
A
#
# COMPACT_ATOMS: atom_id res chain seq x y z
N MET A 1 -1.75 19.54 13.29
CA MET A 1 -1.32 18.56 14.31
C MET A 1 -2.45 18.32 15.28
N VAL A 2 -2.63 17.08 15.71
CA VAL A 2 -3.60 16.70 16.74
C VAL A 2 -2.97 15.70 17.71
N VAL A 3 -3.33 15.79 18.99
CA VAL A 3 -2.93 14.86 20.05
C VAL A 3 -4.19 14.32 20.73
N LEU A 4 -4.29 13.01 20.83
CA LEU A 4 -5.40 12.30 21.46
C LEU A 4 -4.89 11.46 22.64
N ASP A 5 -5.64 11.45 23.75
CA ASP A 5 -5.47 10.43 24.78
C ASP A 5 -6.11 9.12 24.30
N ASN A 6 -5.36 8.01 24.38
CA ASN A 6 -5.83 6.74 23.85
C ASN A 6 -7.03 6.20 24.61
N ALA A 7 -7.00 6.27 25.95
CA ALA A 7 -8.03 5.69 26.79
C ALA A 7 -9.35 6.45 26.71
N THR A 8 -9.28 7.78 26.80
CA THR A 8 -10.47 8.62 26.92
C THR A 8 -10.98 9.14 25.58
N GLY A 9 -10.10 9.28 24.60
CA GLY A 9 -10.39 9.94 23.33
C GLY A 9 -10.36 11.46 23.41
N ASP A 10 -9.88 12.03 24.51
CA ASP A 10 -9.78 13.47 24.65
C ASP A 10 -8.80 14.06 23.65
N VAL A 11 -9.20 15.16 23.03
CA VAL A 11 -8.33 15.97 22.19
C VAL A 11 -7.51 16.87 23.10
N LEU A 12 -6.24 16.51 23.31
CA LEU A 12 -5.32 17.21 24.21
C LEU A 12 -4.66 18.42 23.53
N ALA A 13 -4.48 18.35 22.21
CA ALA A 13 -3.93 19.47 21.43
C ALA A 13 -4.51 19.47 20.02
N TRP A 14 -4.74 20.69 19.52
CA TRP A 14 -5.24 20.94 18.17
C TRP A 14 -4.53 22.14 17.57
N VAL A 15 -3.76 21.92 16.51
CA VAL A 15 -3.09 22.99 15.76
C VAL A 15 -3.52 22.87 14.31
N GLY A 16 -4.48 23.70 13.90
CA GLY A 16 -5.12 23.63 12.58
C GLY A 16 -4.37 24.42 11.51
N SER A 17 -3.59 25.42 11.89
CA SER A 17 -2.88 26.29 10.95
C SER A 17 -1.53 26.70 11.48
N SER A 18 -0.63 27.12 10.60
CA SER A 18 0.64 27.79 10.92
C SER A 18 0.52 29.31 10.99
N GLY A 19 -0.72 29.85 11.04
CA GLY A 19 -0.98 31.29 11.12
C GLY A 19 -0.38 32.05 9.93
N ASP A 20 0.28 33.17 10.21
CA ASP A 20 0.85 34.08 9.22
C ASP A 20 1.94 33.44 8.31
N LEU A 21 2.43 32.25 8.66
CA LEU A 21 3.33 31.48 7.81
C LEU A 21 2.61 30.81 6.64
N SER A 22 1.26 30.79 6.62
CA SER A 22 0.44 30.18 5.58
C SER A 22 -0.29 31.25 4.77
N ARG A 23 -0.25 31.12 3.44
CA ARG A 23 -1.12 31.94 2.55
C ARG A 23 -2.62 31.60 2.68
N ALA A 24 -2.95 30.50 3.34
CA ALA A 24 -4.31 30.04 3.62
C ALA A 24 -4.49 29.82 5.13
N ALA A 25 -4.17 30.82 5.94
CA ALA A 25 -4.16 30.76 7.42
C ALA A 25 -5.53 30.38 8.01
N ALA A 26 -6.63 30.68 7.31
CA ALA A 26 -7.98 30.33 7.74
C ALA A 26 -8.36 28.85 7.52
N VAL A 27 -7.55 28.07 6.81
CA VAL A 27 -7.81 26.64 6.61
C VAL A 27 -7.36 25.86 7.83
N ASP A 28 -8.32 25.19 8.49
CA ASP A 28 -8.00 24.21 9.54
C ASP A 28 -7.59 22.87 8.92
N ALA A 29 -6.29 22.59 8.91
CA ALA A 29 -5.70 21.39 8.34
C ALA A 29 -6.03 20.11 9.13
N VAL A 30 -6.58 20.21 10.34
CA VAL A 30 -6.98 19.03 11.13
C VAL A 30 -8.25 18.41 10.58
N VAL A 31 -9.14 19.22 10.01
CA VAL A 31 -10.40 18.75 9.41
C VAL A 31 -10.45 18.86 7.89
N ALA A 32 -9.46 19.49 7.26
CA ALA A 32 -9.38 19.57 5.80
C ALA A 32 -9.15 18.19 5.18
N PRO A 33 -9.92 17.77 4.17
CA PRO A 33 -9.71 16.50 3.45
C PRO A 33 -8.38 16.54 2.68
N ARG A 34 -7.56 15.50 2.84
CA ARG A 34 -6.25 15.35 2.20
C ARG A 34 -6.00 13.89 1.87
N GLN A 35 -5.27 13.63 0.77
CA GLN A 35 -4.92 12.25 0.40
C GLN A 35 -4.07 11.59 1.49
N ALA A 36 -4.52 10.42 1.95
CA ALA A 36 -3.91 9.73 3.09
C ALA A 36 -2.49 9.20 2.81
N GLY A 37 -2.17 8.90 1.56
CA GLY A 37 -0.91 8.25 1.22
C GLY A 37 -0.73 6.91 1.97
N SER A 38 0.50 6.52 2.22
CA SER A 38 0.83 5.24 2.87
C SER A 38 0.33 5.09 4.31
N THR A 39 -0.35 6.09 4.89
CA THR A 39 -0.90 5.96 6.26
C THR A 39 -2.06 4.97 6.36
N LEU A 40 -2.67 4.54 5.26
CA LEU A 40 -3.73 3.53 5.28
C LEU A 40 -3.21 2.09 5.28
N LYS A 41 -1.93 1.85 4.94
CA LYS A 41 -1.34 0.51 4.87
C LYS A 41 -1.49 -0.33 6.14
N PRO A 42 -1.33 0.22 7.36
CA PRO A 42 -1.50 -0.56 8.58
C PRO A 42 -2.87 -1.26 8.66
N PHE A 43 -3.94 -0.57 8.29
CA PHE A 43 -5.30 -1.12 8.32
C PHE A 43 -5.53 -2.19 7.25
N LEU A 44 -4.82 -2.10 6.12
CA LEU A 44 -4.87 -3.12 5.07
C LEU A 44 -4.20 -4.41 5.51
N TYR A 45 -2.99 -4.32 6.07
CA TYR A 45 -2.26 -5.47 6.58
C TYR A 45 -2.94 -6.07 7.82
N GLU A 46 -3.50 -5.21 8.69
CA GLU A 46 -4.29 -5.67 9.83
C GLU A 46 -5.46 -6.55 9.36
N GLN A 47 -6.23 -6.09 8.37
CA GLN A 47 -7.35 -6.84 7.82
C GLN A 47 -6.91 -8.15 7.16
N ALA A 48 -5.76 -8.19 6.49
CA ALA A 48 -5.23 -9.41 5.88
C ALA A 48 -4.74 -10.41 6.94
N ILE A 49 -4.16 -9.94 8.04
CA ILE A 49 -3.73 -10.78 9.18
C ILE A 49 -4.95 -11.30 9.94
N GLU A 50 -5.92 -10.44 10.28
CA GLU A 50 -7.18 -10.82 10.91
C GLU A 50 -7.90 -11.95 10.15
N GLN A 51 -7.90 -11.87 8.82
CA GLN A 51 -8.51 -12.89 7.94
C GLN A 51 -7.62 -14.12 7.73
N ARG A 52 -6.46 -14.19 8.38
CA ARG A 52 -5.48 -15.29 8.29
C ARG A 52 -4.94 -15.55 6.88
N TRP A 53 -4.99 -14.55 6.01
CA TRP A 53 -4.40 -14.64 4.67
C TRP A 53 -2.91 -14.37 4.67
N LEU A 54 -2.45 -13.57 5.62
CA LEU A 54 -1.05 -13.24 5.84
C LEU A 54 -0.71 -13.37 7.31
N THR A 55 0.57 -13.62 7.56
CA THR A 55 1.23 -13.46 8.86
C THR A 55 2.31 -12.40 8.74
N ALA A 56 2.87 -11.92 9.84
CA ALA A 56 4.01 -11.01 9.81
C ALA A 56 5.25 -11.60 9.10
N ALA A 57 5.37 -12.95 9.11
CA ALA A 57 6.45 -13.69 8.44
C ALA A 57 6.13 -14.07 6.99
N SER A 58 4.89 -13.91 6.50
CA SER A 58 4.52 -14.22 5.11
C SER A 58 5.37 -13.44 4.12
N VAL A 59 5.84 -14.10 3.06
CA VAL A 59 6.67 -13.47 2.03
C VAL A 59 5.79 -12.89 0.94
N LEU A 60 6.06 -11.65 0.60
CA LEU A 60 5.47 -10.92 -0.51
C LEU A 60 6.55 -10.59 -1.53
N ASP A 61 6.16 -10.51 -2.79
CA ASP A 61 7.06 -10.19 -3.89
C ASP A 61 6.99 -8.68 -4.18
N ASP A 62 8.11 -7.99 -3.96
CA ASP A 62 8.30 -6.59 -4.32
C ASP A 62 9.05 -6.52 -5.66
N ALA A 63 8.32 -6.78 -6.74
CA ALA A 63 8.82 -6.84 -8.11
C ALA A 63 7.89 -6.09 -9.05
N PRO A 64 8.35 -5.68 -10.25
CA PRO A 64 7.51 -5.06 -11.25
C PRO A 64 6.20 -5.81 -11.44
N THR A 65 5.09 -5.11 -11.27
CA THR A 65 3.75 -5.72 -11.28
C THR A 65 2.85 -4.91 -12.19
N ARG A 66 2.07 -5.59 -12.99
CA ARG A 66 1.06 -5.01 -13.89
C ARG A 66 -0.29 -5.59 -13.52
N LEU A 67 -1.21 -4.74 -13.09
CA LEU A 67 -2.56 -5.15 -12.71
C LEU A 67 -3.56 -4.57 -13.71
N HIS A 68 -4.33 -5.44 -14.31
CA HIS A 68 -5.42 -5.02 -15.19
C HIS A 68 -6.62 -4.59 -14.36
N THR A 69 -7.10 -3.37 -14.61
CA THR A 69 -8.29 -2.81 -13.95
C THR A 69 -9.32 -2.44 -15.01
N PRO A 70 -10.58 -2.25 -14.63
CA PRO A 70 -11.59 -1.77 -15.58
C PRO A 70 -11.24 -0.45 -16.26
N SER A 71 -10.40 0.38 -15.62
CA SER A 71 -9.93 1.67 -16.14
C SER A 71 -8.58 1.60 -16.88
N GLY A 72 -8.02 0.41 -17.07
CA GLY A 72 -6.75 0.22 -17.77
C GLY A 72 -5.68 -0.47 -16.92
N LEU A 73 -4.44 -0.40 -17.39
CA LEU A 73 -3.29 -1.03 -16.75
C LEU A 73 -2.79 -0.19 -15.57
N TYR A 74 -2.83 -0.76 -14.37
CA TYR A 74 -2.26 -0.15 -13.17
C TYR A 74 -0.88 -0.75 -12.87
N ILE A 75 0.15 0.10 -12.84
CA ILE A 75 1.55 -0.30 -12.61
C ILE A 75 2.04 0.38 -11.33
N PRO A 76 1.94 -0.29 -10.17
CA PRO A 76 2.45 0.27 -8.94
C PRO A 76 3.97 0.33 -8.95
N GLN A 77 4.52 1.41 -8.36
CA GLN A 77 5.95 1.59 -8.17
C GLN A 77 6.24 1.96 -6.72
N ASN A 78 7.42 1.56 -6.22
CA ASN A 78 7.90 2.05 -4.94
C ASN A 78 8.30 3.52 -5.04
N TYR A 79 8.41 4.18 -3.88
CA TYR A 79 8.73 5.61 -3.82
C TYR A 79 10.12 5.93 -4.42
N ASP A 80 11.08 5.05 -4.20
CA ASP A 80 12.46 5.13 -4.70
C ASP A 80 12.65 4.56 -6.12
N HIS A 81 11.55 4.08 -6.75
CA HIS A 81 11.56 3.38 -8.04
C HIS A 81 12.42 2.11 -8.08
N ASP A 82 12.83 1.60 -6.93
CA ASP A 82 13.60 0.38 -6.77
C ASP A 82 12.75 -0.74 -6.15
N PHE A 83 13.05 -1.99 -6.50
CA PHE A 83 12.35 -3.17 -6.01
C PHE A 83 13.27 -3.97 -5.09
N LYS A 84 12.73 -4.40 -3.96
CA LYS A 84 13.49 -5.12 -2.93
C LYS A 84 13.43 -6.64 -3.10
N GLY A 85 12.72 -7.12 -4.14
CA GLY A 85 12.52 -8.55 -4.35
C GLY A 85 11.56 -9.16 -3.33
N ARG A 86 11.89 -10.35 -2.86
CA ARG A 86 11.08 -11.02 -1.84
C ARG A 86 11.34 -10.43 -0.46
N VAL A 87 10.26 -10.02 0.22
CA VAL A 87 10.31 -9.40 1.56
C VAL A 87 9.20 -9.98 2.44
N THR A 88 9.40 -10.01 3.75
CA THR A 88 8.30 -10.38 4.66
C THR A 88 7.27 -9.25 4.78
N VAL A 89 6.06 -9.57 5.26
CA VAL A 89 5.02 -8.58 5.59
C VAL A 89 5.56 -7.57 6.60
N ARG A 90 6.37 -8.01 7.59
CA ARG A 90 7.02 -7.10 8.54
C ARG A 90 7.85 -6.04 7.83
N THR A 91 8.74 -6.45 6.97
CA THR A 91 9.60 -5.54 6.19
C THR A 91 8.78 -4.70 5.21
N ALA A 92 7.81 -5.30 4.52
CA ALA A 92 6.95 -4.59 3.56
C ALA A 92 6.16 -3.44 4.21
N LEU A 93 5.55 -3.67 5.38
CA LEU A 93 4.80 -2.65 6.10
C LEU A 93 5.74 -1.64 6.79
N GLY A 94 6.78 -2.11 7.49
CA GLY A 94 7.76 -1.27 8.18
C GLY A 94 8.45 -0.31 7.22
N SER A 95 8.93 -0.81 6.10
CA SER A 95 9.56 -0.04 5.01
C SER A 95 8.56 0.65 4.07
N SER A 96 7.25 0.49 4.30
CA SER A 96 6.22 1.19 3.52
C SER A 96 6.24 0.88 2.02
N LEU A 97 6.66 -0.31 1.60
CA LEU A 97 6.74 -0.70 0.20
C LEU A 97 5.36 -0.65 -0.46
N ASN A 98 5.30 -0.21 -1.72
CA ASN A 98 4.04 0.01 -2.42
C ASN A 98 3.53 -1.27 -3.10
N VAL A 99 4.40 -1.98 -3.81
CA VAL A 99 4.00 -3.16 -4.57
C VAL A 99 3.45 -4.26 -3.66
N PRO A 100 4.10 -4.62 -2.52
CA PRO A 100 3.54 -5.57 -1.57
C PRO A 100 2.18 -5.14 -0.99
N ALA A 101 1.97 -3.83 -0.73
CA ALA A 101 0.69 -3.32 -0.27
C ALA A 101 -0.40 -3.47 -1.33
N VAL A 102 -0.09 -3.20 -2.59
CA VAL A 102 -1.03 -3.41 -3.71
C VAL A 102 -1.36 -4.90 -3.88
N ARG A 103 -0.39 -5.80 -3.79
CA ARG A 103 -0.63 -7.26 -3.79
C ARG A 103 -1.53 -7.70 -2.63
N THR A 104 -1.34 -7.12 -1.44
CA THR A 104 -2.25 -7.34 -0.30
C THR A 104 -3.66 -6.82 -0.60
N ALA A 105 -3.80 -5.67 -1.28
CA ALA A 105 -5.11 -5.16 -1.68
C ALA A 105 -5.82 -6.00 -2.76
N VAL A 106 -5.07 -6.74 -3.58
CA VAL A 106 -5.66 -7.75 -4.48
C VAL A 106 -6.33 -8.87 -3.69
N MET A 107 -5.70 -9.34 -2.60
CA MET A 107 -6.27 -10.36 -1.70
C MET A 107 -7.47 -9.82 -0.91
N VAL A 108 -7.30 -8.68 -0.24
CA VAL A 108 -8.36 -8.07 0.61
C VAL A 108 -9.54 -7.56 -0.22
N THR A 109 -9.31 -7.14 -1.43
CA THR A 109 -10.17 -6.41 -2.37
C THR A 109 -10.43 -4.95 -1.97
N PRO A 110 -10.45 -4.01 -2.92
CA PRO A 110 -10.69 -2.59 -2.66
C PRO A 110 -12.03 -2.32 -1.94
N GLY A 111 -13.08 -3.06 -2.31
CA GLY A 111 -14.41 -2.91 -1.70
C GLY A 111 -14.47 -3.31 -0.22
N ARG A 112 -13.79 -4.40 0.17
CA ARG A 112 -13.72 -4.80 1.59
C ARG A 112 -12.87 -3.82 2.39
N PHE A 113 -11.75 -3.38 1.82
CA PHE A 113 -10.88 -2.43 2.48
C PHE A 113 -11.58 -1.07 2.69
N ALA A 114 -12.28 -0.54 1.68
CA ALA A 114 -13.06 0.69 1.83
C ALA A 114 -14.09 0.60 2.96
N ARG A 115 -14.82 -0.52 3.08
CA ARG A 115 -15.76 -0.74 4.19
C ARG A 115 -15.08 -0.74 5.56
N ARG A 116 -13.89 -1.35 5.68
CA ARG A 116 -13.10 -1.31 6.92
C ARG A 116 -12.72 0.12 7.27
N LEU A 117 -12.26 0.92 6.32
CA LEU A 117 -11.90 2.32 6.55
C LEU A 117 -13.10 3.16 7.01
N VAL A 118 -14.28 2.96 6.41
CA VAL A 118 -15.53 3.61 6.86
C VAL A 118 -15.88 3.20 8.29
N ALA A 119 -15.79 1.92 8.63
CA ALA A 119 -16.06 1.43 9.99
C ALA A 119 -15.09 2.01 11.03
N LEU A 120 -13.87 2.35 10.64
CA LEU A 120 -12.88 3.07 11.45
C LEU A 120 -13.16 4.57 11.58
N GLY A 121 -14.23 5.08 10.96
CA GLY A 121 -14.60 6.51 11.01
C GLY A 121 -13.88 7.39 9.98
N LEU A 122 -13.20 6.81 9.00
CA LEU A 122 -12.58 7.58 7.92
C LEU A 122 -13.64 8.02 6.89
N PRO A 123 -13.62 9.27 6.41
CA PRO A 123 -14.66 9.82 5.54
C PRO A 123 -14.50 9.37 4.08
N ILE A 124 -14.50 8.06 3.83
CA ILE A 124 -14.40 7.48 2.48
C ILE A 124 -15.71 7.70 1.74
N ARG A 125 -15.73 8.61 0.77
CA ARG A 125 -16.93 9.09 0.09
C ARG A 125 -17.37 8.24 -1.11
N LYS A 126 -16.47 7.44 -1.66
CA LYS A 126 -16.73 6.65 -2.87
C LYS A 126 -16.56 5.15 -2.55
N PRO A 127 -17.21 4.26 -3.29
CA PRO A 127 -17.01 2.82 -3.14
C PRO A 127 -15.57 2.43 -3.48
N GLY A 128 -15.13 1.26 -2.96
CA GLY A 128 -13.76 0.80 -3.15
C GLY A 128 -13.35 0.65 -4.61
N ASP A 129 -14.27 0.25 -5.47
CA ASP A 129 -14.01 0.05 -6.91
C ASP A 129 -13.70 1.38 -7.63
N PHE A 130 -14.20 2.51 -7.12
CA PHE A 130 -13.82 3.84 -7.62
C PHE A 130 -12.33 4.12 -7.43
N TYR A 131 -11.78 3.74 -6.28
CA TYR A 131 -10.36 3.92 -5.98
C TYR A 131 -9.50 2.81 -6.60
N GLY A 132 -10.08 1.64 -6.86
CA GLY A 132 -9.33 0.48 -7.31
C GLY A 132 -8.20 0.11 -6.34
N TYR A 133 -7.13 -0.47 -6.85
CA TYR A 133 -5.99 -0.88 -6.02
C TYR A 133 -5.17 0.30 -5.47
N SER A 134 -5.33 1.52 -6.00
CA SER A 134 -4.67 2.71 -5.47
C SER A 134 -5.12 3.07 -4.04
N ILE A 135 -6.25 2.51 -3.57
CA ILE A 135 -6.71 2.64 -2.18
C ILE A 135 -5.65 2.14 -1.18
N ALA A 136 -4.86 1.11 -1.54
CA ALA A 136 -3.76 0.60 -0.74
C ALA A 136 -2.64 1.63 -0.54
N LEU A 137 -2.53 2.58 -1.46
CA LEU A 137 -1.53 3.64 -1.44
C LEU A 137 -2.10 4.97 -0.93
N GLY A 138 -3.35 4.95 -0.44
CA GLY A 138 -3.98 6.11 0.20
C GLY A 138 -4.51 7.16 -0.76
N SER A 139 -5.02 6.75 -1.92
CA SER A 139 -5.73 7.65 -2.85
C SER A 139 -6.98 8.32 -2.25
N PRO A 140 -7.73 7.73 -1.28
CA PRO A 140 -8.82 8.43 -0.62
C PRO A 140 -8.34 9.62 0.21
N GLU A 141 -9.21 10.63 0.27
CA GLU A 141 -9.02 11.77 1.17
C GLU A 141 -9.57 11.47 2.57
N VAL A 142 -8.80 11.86 3.58
CA VAL A 142 -9.14 11.73 5.00
C VAL A 142 -8.84 13.04 5.70
N THR A 143 -9.37 13.21 6.92
CA THR A 143 -8.97 14.32 7.79
C THR A 143 -7.88 13.85 8.77
N LEU A 144 -7.04 14.76 9.24
CA LEU A 144 -6.02 14.40 10.23
C LEU A 144 -6.66 13.86 11.51
N LEU A 145 -7.78 14.45 11.94
CA LEU A 145 -8.51 13.97 13.13
C LEU A 145 -9.02 12.55 12.96
N SER A 146 -9.69 12.26 11.82
CA SER A 146 -10.23 10.91 11.57
C SER A 146 -9.12 9.87 11.45
N LEU A 147 -8.00 10.24 10.81
CA LEU A 147 -6.84 9.36 10.68
C LEU A 147 -6.18 9.09 12.03
N ALA A 148 -5.93 10.13 12.84
CA ALA A 148 -5.38 9.96 14.18
C ALA A 148 -6.30 9.09 15.07
N ASN A 149 -7.63 9.27 14.97
CA ASN A 149 -8.58 8.46 15.72
C ASN A 149 -8.58 6.98 15.24
N ALA A 150 -8.38 6.70 13.96
CA ALA A 150 -8.22 5.33 13.46
C ALA A 150 -6.92 4.69 14.00
N TYR A 151 -5.82 5.45 14.11
CA TYR A 151 -4.60 4.97 14.77
C TYR A 151 -4.79 4.76 16.28
N ARG A 152 -5.59 5.60 16.94
CA ARG A 152 -6.01 5.38 18.32
C ARG A 152 -6.79 4.07 18.47
N ALA A 153 -7.58 3.70 17.48
CA ALA A 153 -8.24 2.40 17.48
C ALA A 153 -7.24 1.24 17.43
N LEU A 154 -6.15 1.35 16.65
CA LEU A 154 -5.05 0.36 16.70
C LEU A 154 -4.41 0.30 18.10
N ALA A 155 -4.15 1.45 18.73
CA ALA A 155 -3.61 1.53 20.09
C ALA A 155 -4.53 0.85 21.12
N ASN A 156 -5.84 0.87 20.88
CA ASN A 156 -6.89 0.28 21.72
C ASN A 156 -7.32 -1.12 21.28
N GLY A 157 -6.46 -1.88 20.58
CA GLY A 157 -6.74 -3.24 20.15
C GLY A 157 -7.97 -3.34 19.23
N GLY A 158 -8.16 -2.37 18.34
CA GLY A 158 -9.22 -2.36 17.35
C GLY A 158 -10.56 -1.76 17.80
N ALA A 159 -10.61 -1.16 18.98
CA ALA A 159 -11.81 -0.50 19.49
C ALA A 159 -11.88 0.98 19.06
N VAL A 160 -12.94 1.36 18.38
CA VAL A 160 -13.22 2.71 17.89
C VAL A 160 -14.20 3.41 18.81
N SER A 161 -13.89 4.64 19.21
CA SER A 161 -14.84 5.56 19.85
C SER A 161 -14.64 6.97 19.31
N ALA A 162 -15.63 7.83 19.43
CA ALA A 162 -15.54 9.21 18.98
C ALA A 162 -14.48 9.99 19.79
N PRO A 163 -13.70 10.89 19.17
CA PRO A 163 -12.85 11.82 19.91
C PRO A 163 -13.71 12.80 20.67
N ARG A 164 -13.23 13.24 21.85
CA ARG A 164 -13.95 14.17 22.73
C ARG A 164 -13.30 15.54 22.70
N MET A 165 -14.09 16.55 22.37
CA MET A 165 -13.62 17.95 22.29
C MET A 165 -13.91 18.77 23.53
N LEU A 166 -14.91 18.37 24.32
CA LEU A 166 -15.40 19.12 25.49
C LEU A 166 -15.50 18.22 26.71
N LEU A 167 -15.18 18.78 27.87
CA LEU A 167 -15.32 18.17 29.20
C LEU A 167 -16.46 18.85 29.95
N PRO A 168 -17.22 18.15 30.85
CA PRO A 168 -17.26 16.71 31.00
C PRO A 168 -18.14 16.06 29.88
N ALA A 169 -17.70 14.94 29.35
CA ALA A 169 -18.52 14.13 28.44
C ALA A 169 -18.67 12.73 29.05
N ASP A 170 -19.83 12.15 28.88
CA ASP A 170 -20.03 10.72 29.20
C ASP A 170 -19.02 9.87 28.44
N ALA A 171 -18.65 8.74 29.04
CA ALA A 171 -17.75 7.82 28.37
C ALA A 171 -18.31 7.44 27.00
N ALA A 172 -17.58 7.77 25.93
CA ALA A 172 -18.01 7.43 24.58
C ALA A 172 -18.12 5.91 24.44
N SER A 173 -19.24 5.43 23.91
CA SER A 173 -19.38 4.03 23.55
C SER A 173 -18.32 3.64 22.55
N SER A 174 -17.66 2.50 22.77
CA SER A 174 -16.68 1.96 21.83
C SER A 174 -17.24 0.78 21.07
N THR A 175 -16.88 0.67 19.80
CA THR A 175 -17.23 -0.46 18.94
C THR A 175 -15.97 -1.13 18.46
N ARG A 176 -15.89 -2.45 18.58
CA ARG A 176 -14.77 -3.22 18.04
C ARG A 176 -14.91 -3.36 16.52
N VAL A 177 -13.91 -2.86 15.82
CA VAL A 177 -13.86 -2.86 14.35
C VAL A 177 -12.75 -3.75 13.81
N MET A 178 -11.65 -3.89 14.57
CA MET A 178 -10.50 -4.72 14.23
C MET A 178 -10.26 -5.78 15.32
N ASP A 179 -9.63 -6.87 14.94
CA ASP A 179 -9.24 -7.93 15.88
C ASP A 179 -8.10 -7.44 16.80
N PRO A 180 -8.17 -7.65 18.13
CA PRO A 180 -7.13 -7.20 19.05
C PRO A 180 -5.76 -7.82 18.79
N ALA A 181 -5.72 -9.10 18.41
CA ALA A 181 -4.49 -9.82 18.16
C ALA A 181 -3.82 -9.35 16.86
N ALA A 182 -4.61 -9.15 15.78
CA ALA A 182 -4.11 -8.59 14.53
C ALA A 182 -3.64 -7.12 14.71
N SER A 183 -4.39 -6.32 15.47
CA SER A 183 -4.01 -4.94 15.83
C SER A 183 -2.69 -4.88 16.59
N PHE A 184 -2.47 -5.81 17.54
CA PHE A 184 -1.21 -5.94 18.28
C PHE A 184 -0.04 -6.28 17.34
N ILE A 185 -0.21 -7.27 16.45
CA ILE A 185 0.85 -7.67 15.50
C ILE A 185 1.23 -6.50 14.59
N VAL A 186 0.24 -5.75 14.08
CA VAL A 186 0.52 -4.57 13.26
C VAL A 186 1.20 -3.46 14.06
N ALA A 187 0.79 -3.22 15.30
CA ALA A 187 1.45 -2.24 16.18
C ALA A 187 2.91 -2.63 16.46
N ASP A 188 3.19 -3.91 16.67
CA ASP A 188 4.53 -4.45 16.83
C ASP A 188 5.39 -4.21 15.59
N ILE A 189 4.87 -4.52 14.39
CA ILE A 189 5.57 -4.23 13.13
C ILE A 189 5.86 -2.73 13.00
N LEU A 190 4.91 -1.87 13.34
CA LEU A 190 5.07 -0.41 13.26
C LEU A 190 6.01 0.14 14.33
N SER A 191 6.36 -0.59 15.36
CA SER A 191 7.34 -0.22 16.36
C SER A 191 8.77 -0.66 16.02
N ASP A 192 8.92 -1.57 15.06
CA ASP A 192 10.19 -2.19 14.69
C ASP A 192 11.05 -1.26 13.81
N ASN A 193 12.12 -0.72 14.41
CA ASN A 193 13.09 0.09 13.66
C ASN A 193 13.85 -0.72 12.62
N GLY A 194 14.12 -2.01 12.85
CA GLY A 194 14.82 -2.89 11.92
C GLY A 194 14.02 -3.07 10.62
N ALA A 195 12.72 -3.26 10.71
CA ALA A 195 11.83 -3.39 9.56
C ALA A 195 11.76 -2.12 8.69
N ARG A 196 12.15 -0.97 9.21
CA ARG A 196 12.16 0.32 8.49
C ARG A 196 13.45 0.57 7.71
N VAL A 197 14.54 -0.09 8.09
CA VAL A 197 15.89 0.19 7.55
C VAL A 197 15.96 0.20 6.03
N PRO A 198 15.34 -0.74 5.29
CA PRO A 198 15.45 -0.77 3.83
C PRO A 198 15.01 0.50 3.11
N THR A 199 14.09 1.27 3.70
CA THR A 199 13.58 2.53 3.09
C THR A 199 14.07 3.78 3.81
N PHE A 200 14.16 3.74 5.15
CA PHE A 200 14.39 4.96 5.93
C PHE A 200 15.79 5.05 6.56
N GLY A 201 16.59 3.98 6.45
CA GLY A 201 17.90 3.90 7.09
C GLY A 201 17.82 3.70 8.60
N LEU A 202 19.00 3.52 9.23
CA LEU A 202 19.10 3.29 10.67
C LEU A 202 18.82 4.54 11.50
N ASP A 203 19.30 5.69 11.04
CA ASP A 203 19.13 6.97 11.71
C ASP A 203 18.02 7.78 11.03
N ASN A 204 16.83 7.74 11.61
CA ASN A 204 15.66 8.46 11.10
C ASN A 204 14.79 8.99 12.23
N ALA A 205 13.97 9.99 11.93
CA ALA A 205 13.12 10.66 12.92
C ALA A 205 12.05 9.76 13.56
N LEU A 206 11.83 8.54 13.04
CA LEU A 206 10.84 7.59 13.56
C LEU A 206 11.39 6.70 14.69
N ALA A 207 12.72 6.68 14.88
CA ALA A 207 13.37 5.90 15.91
C ALA A 207 13.27 6.61 17.27
N THR A 208 12.41 6.15 18.16
CA THR A 208 12.21 6.68 19.51
C THR A 208 13.01 5.90 20.57
N ARG A 209 13.22 6.50 21.75
CA ARG A 209 13.85 5.82 22.89
C ARG A 209 12.85 5.07 23.78
N TYR A 210 11.57 5.15 23.46
CA TYR A 210 10.44 4.47 24.11
C TYR A 210 9.66 3.73 23.05
N TRP A 211 8.82 2.80 23.47
CA TRP A 211 7.96 2.08 22.54
C TRP A 211 6.97 3.02 21.87
N SER A 212 6.95 3.01 20.56
CA SER A 212 5.94 3.71 19.76
C SER A 212 5.75 3.03 18.42
N ALA A 213 4.51 2.93 17.99
CA ALA A 213 4.11 2.48 16.67
C ALA A 213 3.84 3.68 15.79
N VAL A 214 4.53 3.80 14.64
CA VAL A 214 4.44 4.99 13.81
C VAL A 214 4.46 4.67 12.33
N LYS A 215 3.71 5.45 11.54
CA LYS A 215 3.66 5.34 10.09
C LYS A 215 3.69 6.70 9.43
N THR A 216 4.50 6.83 8.39
CA THR A 216 4.52 7.99 7.51
C THR A 216 3.65 7.77 6.28
N GLY A 217 3.21 8.86 5.69
CA GLY A 217 2.53 8.89 4.39
C GLY A 217 3.01 10.08 3.59
N THR A 218 3.07 9.90 2.28
CA THR A 218 3.36 10.96 1.31
C THR A 218 2.38 10.76 0.15
N SER A 219 1.62 11.79 -0.20
CA SER A 219 0.73 11.73 -1.36
C SER A 219 1.48 12.08 -2.65
N LYS A 220 0.78 11.94 -3.78
CA LYS A 220 1.34 12.28 -5.08
C LYS A 220 1.86 13.73 -5.09
N ASP A 221 3.00 13.95 -5.72
CA ASP A 221 3.67 15.27 -5.84
C ASP A 221 4.04 15.87 -4.46
N MET A 222 4.18 15.03 -3.42
CA MET A 222 4.51 15.45 -2.05
C MET A 222 3.57 16.51 -1.47
N ARG A 223 2.30 16.55 -1.93
CA ARG A 223 1.30 17.55 -1.48
C ARG A 223 0.93 17.40 -0.03
N ASP A 224 0.81 16.16 0.42
CA ASP A 224 0.43 15.79 1.78
C ASP A 224 1.50 14.90 2.38
N ASN A 225 2.08 15.35 3.47
CA ASN A 225 3.11 14.62 4.21
C ASN A 225 2.61 14.36 5.63
N TRP A 226 2.53 13.09 5.98
CA TRP A 226 1.94 12.61 7.22
C TRP A 226 2.95 11.88 8.09
N CYS A 227 2.80 12.06 9.39
CA CYS A 227 3.36 11.17 10.39
C CYS A 227 2.30 10.96 11.46
N VAL A 228 1.83 9.73 11.62
CA VAL A 228 0.84 9.35 12.62
C VAL A 228 1.36 8.15 13.38
N GLY A 229 1.31 8.25 14.70
CA GLY A 229 1.80 7.18 15.56
C GLY A 229 1.30 7.32 16.99
N PHE A 230 1.48 6.27 17.76
CA PHE A 230 0.99 6.19 19.12
C PHE A 230 2.01 5.52 20.05
N SER A 231 1.93 5.87 21.32
CA SER A 231 2.52 5.17 22.45
C SER A 231 1.42 4.46 23.24
N ALA A 232 1.73 3.94 24.41
CA ALA A 232 0.71 3.35 25.28
C ALA A 232 -0.42 4.33 25.63
N ARG A 233 -0.12 5.62 25.81
CA ARG A 233 -1.10 6.63 26.28
C ARG A 233 -1.58 7.59 25.21
N TYR A 234 -0.74 8.01 24.27
CA TYR A 234 -1.05 9.09 23.35
C TYR A 234 -1.00 8.64 21.91
N THR A 235 -1.92 9.18 21.11
CA THR A 235 -1.85 9.16 19.63
C THR A 235 -1.59 10.57 19.13
N VAL A 236 -0.55 10.73 18.31
CA VAL A 236 -0.17 11.99 17.70
C VAL A 236 -0.27 11.89 16.19
N GLY A 237 -0.99 12.82 15.57
CA GLY A 237 -1.05 12.98 14.13
C GLY A 237 -0.47 14.33 13.72
N VAL A 238 0.40 14.29 12.70
CA VAL A 238 0.98 15.49 12.07
C VAL A 238 0.80 15.43 10.57
N TRP A 239 0.33 16.53 10.00
CA TRP A 239 0.29 16.78 8.58
C TRP A 239 1.12 18.03 8.26
N VAL A 240 1.92 17.95 7.21
CA VAL A 240 2.71 19.06 6.68
C VAL A 240 2.44 19.15 5.17
N GLY A 241 2.03 20.33 4.72
CA GLY A 241 1.68 20.59 3.33
C GLY A 241 1.29 22.04 3.11
N ASN A 242 1.10 22.38 1.86
CA ASN A 242 0.51 23.68 1.51
C ASN A 242 -1.00 23.62 1.72
N ALA A 243 -1.56 24.49 2.57
CA ALA A 243 -2.99 24.51 2.85
C ALA A 243 -3.84 24.72 1.57
N GLY A 244 -3.30 25.42 0.57
CA GLY A 244 -3.90 25.57 -0.75
C GLY A 244 -3.74 24.37 -1.70
N GLY A 245 -3.10 23.26 -1.26
CA GLY A 245 -2.93 22.04 -2.05
C GLY A 245 -1.82 22.08 -3.10
N ALA A 246 -0.96 23.08 -3.11
CA ALA A 246 0.18 23.15 -4.01
C ALA A 246 1.21 22.03 -3.67
N PRO A 247 1.89 21.44 -4.67
CA PRO A 247 2.93 20.44 -4.43
C PRO A 247 4.11 21.03 -3.65
N MET A 248 4.83 20.16 -2.96
CA MET A 248 6.10 20.47 -2.32
C MET A 248 7.26 19.77 -3.04
N HIS A 249 8.49 20.18 -2.76
CA HIS A 249 9.67 19.59 -3.38
C HIS A 249 10.62 19.10 -2.29
N ALA A 250 11.14 17.88 -2.46
CA ALA A 250 12.09 17.23 -1.55
C ALA A 250 11.60 17.13 -0.09
N VAL A 251 10.28 17.08 0.14
CA VAL A 251 9.66 16.94 1.46
C VAL A 251 8.77 15.71 1.46
N SER A 252 9.04 14.77 2.35
CA SER A 252 8.25 13.55 2.54
C SER A 252 7.68 13.48 3.96
N GLY A 253 6.86 12.49 4.24
CA GLY A 253 6.36 12.27 5.60
C GLY A 253 7.49 12.12 6.62
N VAL A 254 8.61 11.49 6.25
CA VAL A 254 9.76 11.29 7.16
C VAL A 254 10.60 12.54 7.34
N THR A 255 10.73 13.40 6.31
CA THR A 255 11.55 14.62 6.39
C THR A 255 10.75 15.84 6.86
N GLY A 256 9.45 15.89 6.58
CA GLY A 256 8.58 17.01 6.93
C GLY A 256 7.79 16.80 8.22
N ALA A 257 6.97 15.76 8.28
CA ALA A 257 6.05 15.56 9.40
C ALA A 257 6.68 14.82 10.60
N ALA A 258 7.58 13.86 10.36
CA ALA A 258 8.13 13.04 11.43
C ALA A 258 8.98 13.80 12.44
N PRO A 259 9.80 14.82 12.12
CA PRO A 259 10.51 15.60 13.11
C PRO A 259 9.57 16.32 14.09
N VAL A 260 8.45 16.86 13.60
CA VAL A 260 7.42 17.49 14.43
C VAL A 260 6.75 16.46 15.33
N TRP A 261 6.32 15.33 14.75
CA TRP A 261 5.74 14.21 15.48
C TRP A 261 6.67 13.75 16.62
N ARG A 262 7.95 13.55 16.30
CA ARG A 262 8.96 13.13 17.26
C ARG A 262 9.10 14.12 18.43
N THR A 263 9.18 15.41 18.13
CA THR A 263 9.31 16.45 19.16
C THR A 263 8.12 16.46 20.12
N VAL A 264 6.91 16.33 19.57
CA VAL A 264 5.67 16.29 20.38
C VAL A 264 5.60 15.02 21.23
N MET A 265 5.87 13.85 20.63
CA MET A 265 5.88 12.59 21.39
C MET A 265 6.95 12.59 22.48
N ASP A 266 8.15 13.09 22.21
CA ASP A 266 9.21 13.21 23.21
C ASP A 266 8.80 14.15 24.37
N ALA A 267 8.02 15.20 24.09
CA ALA A 267 7.51 16.10 25.12
C ALA A 267 6.44 15.42 25.99
N LEU A 268 5.50 14.71 25.36
CA LEU A 268 4.45 13.97 26.07
C LEU A 268 5.00 12.87 26.98
N GLN A 269 5.99 12.11 26.49
CA GLN A 269 6.61 11.04 27.30
C GLN A 269 7.44 11.60 28.47
N ARG A 270 7.95 12.83 28.41
CA ARG A 270 8.62 13.48 29.51
C ARG A 270 7.66 13.98 30.59
N SER A 271 6.47 14.46 30.19
CA SER A 271 5.46 14.93 31.15
C SER A 271 4.85 13.78 31.96
N ASP A 272 4.63 12.61 31.35
CA ASP A 272 4.12 11.43 32.06
C ASP A 272 5.05 10.97 33.19
N VAL A 273 6.38 11.06 32.99
CA VAL A 273 7.35 10.76 34.06
C VAL A 273 7.28 11.77 35.21
N ALA A 274 6.88 13.01 34.91
CA ALA A 274 6.73 14.05 35.97
C ALA A 274 5.44 13.86 36.78
N ASP A 275 4.36 13.38 36.14
CA ASP A 275 3.07 13.15 36.82
C ASP A 275 3.10 11.93 37.75
N ASP A 276 3.90 10.90 37.46
CA ASP A 276 4.09 9.74 38.34
C ASP A 276 4.89 10.09 39.65
N HIS A 277 5.47 11.30 39.73
CA HIS A 277 6.22 11.77 40.86
C HIS A 277 5.80 13.19 41.27
N PRO A 278 4.56 13.39 41.81
CA PRO A 278 4.13 14.70 42.29
C PRO A 278 4.96 15.09 43.53
N GLY A 279 5.94 15.97 43.36
CA GLY A 279 6.68 16.49 44.50
C GLY A 279 8.13 16.91 44.26
N ARG A 280 8.69 16.80 43.10
CA ARG A 280 10.03 17.31 42.80
C ARG A 280 10.03 18.51 41.85
N VAL A 281 9.46 19.62 42.32
CA VAL A 281 9.79 20.94 41.79
C VAL A 281 11.01 21.43 42.54
N GLY A 282 12.15 21.50 41.90
CA GLY A 282 13.35 22.09 42.48
C GLY A 282 13.12 23.57 42.79
N PRO A 283 13.81 24.15 43.80
CA PRO A 283 13.52 25.49 44.36
C PRO A 283 13.82 26.67 43.44
N ARG A 284 13.81 26.54 42.12
CA ARG A 284 13.98 27.65 41.15
C ARG A 284 13.35 27.41 39.80
N GLY A 285 12.31 26.59 39.64
CA GLY A 285 11.67 26.45 38.34
C GLY A 285 12.58 25.89 37.20
N ALA A 286 13.75 25.39 37.53
CA ALA A 286 14.64 24.76 36.58
C ALA A 286 14.11 23.37 36.28
N LEU A 287 13.78 23.10 35.03
CA LEU A 287 13.59 21.76 34.50
C LEU A 287 14.84 20.94 34.83
N ILE A 288 14.77 20.15 35.92
CA ILE A 288 15.80 19.17 36.21
C ILE A 288 15.76 18.19 35.03
N ARG A 289 16.83 18.12 34.27
CA ARG A 289 17.10 17.05 33.31
C ARG A 289 17.18 15.74 34.09
N THR A 290 16.04 15.19 34.46
CA THR A 290 15.99 13.81 34.95
C THR A 290 16.28 12.89 33.82
N ALA A 291 17.28 12.06 34.00
CA ALA A 291 17.62 10.96 33.12
C ALA A 291 16.36 10.18 32.76
N PHE A 292 16.25 9.77 31.48
CA PHE A 292 15.21 8.89 30.97
C PHE A 292 15.07 7.66 31.88
N VAL A 293 14.14 7.68 32.80
CA VAL A 293 13.78 6.53 33.60
C VAL A 293 12.43 6.05 33.16
N HIS A 294 12.44 4.86 32.57
CA HIS A 294 11.35 4.04 32.07
C HIS A 294 10.75 4.49 30.71
N SER A 295 11.21 3.79 29.68
CA SER A 295 10.43 3.64 28.46
C SER A 295 9.06 3.08 28.81
N PRO A 296 7.93 3.65 28.30
CA PRO A 296 6.67 2.96 28.36
C PRO A 296 6.88 1.58 27.76
N THR A 297 6.54 0.55 28.52
CA THR A 297 6.71 -0.84 28.13
C THR A 297 5.90 -1.13 26.85
N ALA A 298 6.43 -1.97 26.00
CA ALA A 298 5.67 -2.50 24.86
C ALA A 298 4.32 -3.07 25.35
N PRO A 299 3.26 -2.96 24.55
CA PRO A 299 1.97 -3.56 24.90
C PRO A 299 2.10 -5.04 25.19
N VAL A 300 1.35 -5.52 26.18
CA VAL A 300 1.27 -6.95 26.47
C VAL A 300 0.45 -7.63 25.35
N PRO A 301 0.92 -8.76 24.80
CA PRO A 301 0.16 -9.50 23.81
C PRO A 301 -1.23 -9.89 24.32
N PRO A 302 -2.31 -9.59 23.61
CA PRO A 302 -3.65 -10.03 23.99
C PRO A 302 -3.82 -11.54 23.80
N PRO A 303 -4.86 -12.15 24.40
CA PRO A 303 -5.21 -13.54 24.12
C PRO A 303 -5.34 -13.80 22.61
N GLY A 304 -4.83 -14.95 22.16
CA GLY A 304 -4.85 -15.31 20.74
C GLY A 304 -3.59 -14.87 19.97
N VAL A 305 -2.62 -14.22 20.62
CA VAL A 305 -1.30 -13.94 20.06
C VAL A 305 -0.27 -14.91 20.67
N VAL A 306 0.56 -15.49 19.83
CA VAL A 306 1.66 -16.37 20.21
C VAL A 306 2.96 -15.93 19.56
N SER A 307 4.08 -16.14 20.24
CA SER A 307 5.40 -15.86 19.69
C SER A 307 6.10 -17.14 19.26
N GLN A 308 6.76 -17.12 18.10
CA GLN A 308 7.48 -18.27 17.55
C GLN A 308 8.81 -17.80 16.97
N PRO A 309 9.96 -18.45 17.27
CA PRO A 309 11.19 -18.28 16.51
C PRO A 309 10.97 -18.71 15.06
N VAL A 310 11.37 -17.85 14.12
CA VAL A 310 11.22 -18.07 12.68
C VAL A 310 12.57 -17.98 11.99
N THR A 311 12.82 -18.91 11.09
CA THR A 311 13.94 -18.93 10.16
C THR A 311 13.43 -18.81 8.72
N PHE A 312 14.29 -18.36 7.80
CA PHE A 312 13.92 -18.09 6.42
C PHE A 312 14.89 -18.80 5.47
N ASP A 313 14.37 -19.38 4.37
CA ASP A 313 15.21 -19.92 3.30
C ASP A 313 16.06 -18.83 2.64
N ALA A 314 17.19 -19.30 2.07
CA ALA A 314 18.09 -18.49 1.25
C ALA A 314 18.50 -17.15 1.90
N GLN A 315 18.51 -17.07 3.21
CA GLN A 315 18.85 -15.85 3.96
C GLN A 315 18.01 -14.63 3.56
N LEU A 316 16.74 -14.86 3.24
CA LEU A 316 15.79 -13.79 2.88
C LEU A 316 15.84 -12.65 3.91
N GLU A 317 15.76 -13.02 5.18
CA GLU A 317 15.89 -12.13 6.33
C GLU A 317 16.59 -12.87 7.47
N ALA A 318 17.13 -12.15 8.44
CA ALA A 318 17.72 -12.74 9.64
C ALA A 318 16.67 -13.50 10.46
N PRO A 319 17.01 -14.63 11.08
CA PRO A 319 16.14 -15.31 12.03
C PRO A 319 15.71 -14.37 13.16
N ARG A 320 14.44 -14.47 13.56
CA ARG A 320 13.87 -13.66 14.65
C ARG A 320 12.73 -14.36 15.34
N THR A 321 12.33 -13.85 16.49
CA THR A 321 11.03 -14.19 17.09
C THR A 321 9.95 -13.33 16.44
N GLU A 322 8.85 -13.96 16.00
CA GLU A 322 7.75 -13.29 15.33
C GLU A 322 6.44 -13.55 16.08
N TRP A 323 5.49 -12.62 15.95
CA TRP A 323 4.16 -12.72 16.53
C TRP A 323 3.16 -13.25 15.51
N PHE A 324 2.30 -14.18 15.94
CA PHE A 324 1.29 -14.83 15.12
C PHE A 324 -0.08 -14.82 15.80
N LEU A 325 -1.12 -14.85 15.00
CA LEU A 325 -2.42 -15.31 15.50
C LEU A 325 -2.32 -16.80 15.82
N ALA A 326 -2.83 -17.22 16.96
CA ALA A 326 -2.80 -18.63 17.36
C ALA A 326 -3.36 -19.54 16.25
N GLY A 327 -2.58 -20.58 15.89
CA GLY A 327 -2.86 -21.51 14.79
C GLY A 327 -2.41 -21.02 13.40
N THR A 328 -1.60 -19.95 13.32
CA THR A 328 -0.94 -19.52 12.07
C THR A 328 0.59 -19.51 12.17
N GLU A 329 1.12 -20.08 13.24
CA GLU A 329 2.56 -20.11 13.52
C GLU A 329 3.32 -20.88 12.44
N THR A 330 4.51 -20.41 12.12
CA THR A 330 5.48 -21.13 11.30
C THR A 330 6.88 -20.97 11.86
N ALA A 331 7.60 -22.06 12.02
CA ALA A 331 8.98 -22.03 12.50
C ALA A 331 9.99 -21.79 11.37
N HIS A 332 9.59 -22.10 10.13
CA HIS A 332 10.45 -21.95 8.97
C HIS A 332 9.64 -21.51 7.77
N VAL A 333 10.06 -20.42 7.15
CA VAL A 333 9.45 -19.88 5.93
C VAL A 333 10.24 -20.37 4.74
N THR A 334 9.66 -21.31 4.00
CA THR A 334 10.21 -21.77 2.75
C THR A 334 9.87 -20.76 1.66
N LEU A 335 10.87 -20.35 0.91
CA LEU A 335 10.62 -19.75 -0.38
C LEU A 335 10.15 -20.89 -1.28
N ALA A 336 8.83 -20.96 -1.53
CA ALA A 336 8.36 -21.85 -2.57
C ALA A 336 9.28 -21.65 -3.78
N SER A 337 10.16 -22.63 -3.98
CA SER A 337 10.92 -22.71 -5.21
C SER A 337 9.87 -22.66 -6.30
N ALA A 338 10.09 -21.88 -7.33
CA ALA A 338 9.31 -21.94 -8.56
C ALA A 338 9.52 -23.34 -9.24
N ALA A 339 9.70 -24.39 -8.44
CA ALA A 339 9.75 -25.80 -8.82
C ALA A 339 8.32 -26.26 -9.12
N GLY A 340 7.85 -25.91 -10.28
CA GLY A 340 6.51 -26.25 -10.78
C GLY A 340 5.99 -25.26 -11.82
N SER A 341 6.44 -24.03 -11.85
CA SER A 341 6.35 -23.19 -13.04
C SER A 341 7.60 -23.50 -13.87
N ALA A 342 7.48 -24.32 -14.89
CA ALA A 342 8.43 -24.30 -16.01
C ALA A 342 8.72 -22.82 -16.29
N ALA A 343 9.99 -22.42 -16.31
CA ALA A 343 10.38 -21.02 -16.46
C ALA A 343 9.51 -20.42 -17.57
N ARG A 344 8.60 -19.49 -17.23
CA ARG A 344 7.69 -18.91 -18.22
C ARG A 344 8.52 -18.28 -19.32
N LEU A 345 8.31 -18.74 -20.51
CA LEU A 345 9.01 -18.23 -21.67
C LEU A 345 8.25 -17.07 -22.32
N ILE A 346 6.95 -16.94 -22.05
CA ILE A 346 6.12 -15.82 -22.52
C ILE A 346 6.20 -14.70 -21.46
N ALA A 347 6.79 -13.56 -21.85
CA ALA A 347 6.95 -12.39 -20.99
C ALA A 347 5.76 -11.42 -21.08
N SER A 348 5.01 -11.42 -22.18
CA SER A 348 3.82 -10.57 -22.37
C SER A 348 2.91 -11.20 -23.44
N PRO A 349 1.58 -11.25 -23.19
CA PRO A 349 0.84 -10.87 -21.98
C PRO A 349 1.06 -11.85 -20.82
N ASP A 350 0.73 -11.40 -19.60
CA ASP A 350 0.70 -12.29 -18.44
C ASP A 350 -0.48 -13.27 -18.53
N ASP A 351 -0.31 -14.46 -17.97
CA ASP A 351 -1.37 -15.45 -17.89
C ASP A 351 -2.56 -14.96 -17.05
N GLN A 352 -3.77 -15.27 -17.50
CA GLN A 352 -5.03 -14.86 -16.90
C GLN A 352 -5.21 -13.32 -16.80
N SER A 353 -4.48 -12.56 -17.62
CA SER A 353 -4.59 -11.11 -17.64
C SER A 353 -5.83 -10.66 -18.43
N VAL A 354 -6.31 -9.43 -18.11
CA VAL A 354 -7.38 -8.77 -18.85
C VAL A 354 -6.83 -7.54 -19.53
N VAL A 355 -6.87 -7.50 -20.84
CA VAL A 355 -6.48 -6.36 -21.68
C VAL A 355 -7.73 -5.51 -21.96
N ALA A 356 -7.81 -4.31 -21.38
CA ALA A 356 -8.89 -3.38 -21.70
C ALA A 356 -8.53 -2.55 -22.95
N LEU A 357 -9.42 -2.54 -23.93
CA LEU A 357 -9.30 -1.65 -25.08
C LEU A 357 -9.77 -0.26 -24.67
N ASP A 358 -8.92 0.75 -24.89
CA ASP A 358 -9.22 2.13 -24.58
C ASP A 358 -10.15 2.71 -25.66
N PRO A 359 -11.37 3.16 -25.31
CA PRO A 359 -12.31 3.73 -26.27
C PRO A 359 -11.82 5.04 -26.89
N ASP A 360 -10.92 5.77 -26.23
CA ASP A 360 -10.38 7.04 -26.70
C ASP A 360 -9.19 6.87 -27.65
N ILE A 361 -8.65 5.66 -27.78
CA ILE A 361 -7.57 5.36 -28.70
C ILE A 361 -8.12 4.65 -29.95
N PRO A 362 -7.90 5.20 -31.16
CA PRO A 362 -8.36 4.56 -32.39
C PRO A 362 -7.93 3.09 -32.48
N PRO A 363 -8.81 2.17 -32.86
CA PRO A 363 -8.51 0.73 -32.93
C PRO A 363 -7.29 0.37 -33.76
N ALA A 364 -7.03 1.14 -34.81
CA ALA A 364 -5.92 0.93 -35.72
C ALA A 364 -4.53 1.14 -35.07
N VAL A 365 -4.45 1.85 -33.97
CA VAL A 365 -3.20 2.15 -33.26
C VAL A 365 -3.04 1.40 -31.93
N GLN A 366 -4.11 0.75 -31.44
CA GLN A 366 -4.00 -0.10 -30.25
C GLN A 366 -3.24 -1.39 -30.60
N ARG A 367 -2.18 -1.66 -29.86
CA ARG A 367 -1.33 -2.84 -30.04
C ARG A 367 -1.00 -3.45 -28.70
N LEU A 368 -1.22 -4.75 -28.58
CA LEU A 368 -0.63 -5.60 -27.56
C LEU A 368 0.65 -6.20 -28.15
N ARG A 369 1.72 -6.19 -27.41
CA ARG A 369 2.99 -6.74 -27.86
C ARG A 369 3.22 -8.11 -27.24
N PHE A 370 3.38 -9.14 -28.06
CA PHE A 370 3.79 -10.45 -27.58
C PHE A 370 5.31 -10.46 -27.43
N GLU A 371 5.78 -10.81 -26.26
CA GLU A 371 7.19 -10.85 -25.92
C GLU A 371 7.55 -12.16 -25.23
N ALA A 372 8.74 -12.66 -25.50
CA ALA A 372 9.27 -13.87 -24.89
C ALA A 372 10.62 -13.60 -24.22
N VAL A 373 10.93 -14.39 -23.19
CA VAL A 373 12.22 -14.36 -22.47
C VAL A 373 13.27 -15.06 -23.33
N SER A 374 14.40 -14.40 -23.59
CA SER A 374 15.54 -14.98 -24.29
C SER A 374 16.50 -15.71 -23.34
N PRO A 375 17.24 -16.76 -23.80
CA PRO A 375 17.25 -17.31 -25.17
C PRO A 375 16.10 -18.30 -25.44
N LEU A 376 15.56 -18.29 -26.66
CA LEU A 376 14.54 -19.21 -27.11
C LEU A 376 15.16 -20.35 -27.95
N PRO A 377 14.52 -21.56 -27.97
CA PRO A 377 14.92 -22.65 -28.87
C PRO A 377 14.83 -22.23 -30.34
N PRO A 378 15.73 -22.71 -31.19
CA PRO A 378 15.66 -22.45 -32.62
C PRO A 378 14.33 -22.86 -33.21
N GLY A 379 13.72 -21.99 -34.06
CA GLY A 379 12.46 -22.25 -34.71
C GLY A 379 11.21 -22.00 -33.88
N ALA A 380 11.36 -21.44 -32.66
CA ALA A 380 10.23 -21.05 -31.82
C ALA A 380 9.32 -20.03 -32.55
N ALA A 381 7.99 -20.18 -32.35
CA ALA A 381 6.98 -19.39 -33.04
C ALA A 381 5.80 -19.09 -32.10
N TRP A 382 5.08 -18.01 -32.42
CA TRP A 382 3.82 -17.65 -31.79
C TRP A 382 2.65 -18.37 -32.38
N ARG A 383 1.74 -18.90 -31.55
CA ARG A 383 0.43 -19.45 -31.93
C ARG A 383 -0.64 -18.80 -31.02
N LEU A 384 -1.62 -18.13 -31.62
CA LEU A 384 -2.74 -17.50 -30.92
C LEU A 384 -4.04 -18.19 -31.35
N ASP A 385 -4.84 -18.63 -30.38
CA ASP A 385 -6.12 -19.31 -30.61
C ASP A 385 -5.99 -20.47 -31.64
N GLY A 386 -4.91 -21.24 -31.52
CA GLY A 386 -4.58 -22.35 -32.43
C GLY A 386 -3.97 -21.92 -33.77
N ARG A 387 -3.91 -20.64 -34.13
CA ARG A 387 -3.36 -20.12 -35.36
C ARG A 387 -1.92 -19.65 -35.21
N ARG A 388 -1.00 -20.15 -36.02
CA ARG A 388 0.40 -19.71 -36.05
C ARG A 388 0.50 -18.27 -36.58
N LEU A 389 1.14 -17.38 -35.85
CA LEU A 389 1.31 -15.95 -36.19
C LEU A 389 2.68 -15.67 -36.85
N GLY A 390 3.71 -16.42 -36.48
CA GLY A 390 5.07 -16.20 -37.01
C GLY A 390 6.16 -16.54 -35.98
N PRO A 391 7.44 -16.24 -36.30
CA PRO A 391 8.56 -16.50 -35.43
C PRO A 391 8.38 -15.81 -34.08
N ALA A 392 8.94 -16.39 -33.00
CA ALA A 392 8.87 -15.87 -31.64
C ALA A 392 9.81 -14.65 -31.46
N ARG A 393 9.51 -13.58 -32.17
CA ARG A 393 10.09 -12.23 -32.01
C ARG A 393 9.06 -11.33 -31.36
N PRO A 394 9.45 -10.18 -30.76
CA PRO A 394 8.48 -9.19 -30.30
C PRO A 394 7.49 -8.84 -31.41
N LEU A 395 6.22 -9.22 -31.23
CA LEU A 395 5.17 -9.14 -32.25
C LEU A 395 4.05 -8.20 -31.80
N PRO A 396 3.83 -7.05 -32.47
CA PRO A 396 2.67 -6.22 -32.21
C PRO A 396 1.42 -6.89 -32.77
N TRP A 397 0.43 -7.13 -31.92
CA TRP A 397 -0.85 -7.71 -32.27
C TRP A 397 -1.97 -6.70 -32.05
N SER A 398 -2.95 -6.63 -32.97
CA SER A 398 -4.14 -5.79 -32.83
C SER A 398 -5.18 -6.56 -32.03
N PRO A 399 -5.45 -6.17 -30.76
CA PRO A 399 -6.35 -6.93 -29.91
C PRO A 399 -7.82 -6.74 -30.35
N TRP A 400 -8.63 -7.80 -30.19
CA TRP A 400 -10.09 -7.77 -30.30
C TRP A 400 -10.71 -8.45 -29.09
N PRO A 401 -11.96 -8.08 -28.72
CA PRO A 401 -12.63 -8.65 -27.55
C PRO A 401 -12.80 -10.16 -27.62
N GLY A 402 -12.58 -10.82 -26.49
CA GLY A 402 -12.72 -12.25 -26.32
C GLY A 402 -11.68 -12.87 -25.39
N HIS A 403 -11.84 -14.16 -25.15
CA HIS A 403 -10.84 -14.99 -24.49
C HIS A 403 -9.82 -15.48 -25.51
N HIS A 404 -8.53 -15.34 -25.20
CA HIS A 404 -7.43 -15.68 -26.09
C HIS A 404 -6.44 -16.61 -25.40
N VAL A 405 -5.89 -17.55 -26.15
CA VAL A 405 -4.82 -18.45 -25.73
C VAL A 405 -3.60 -18.20 -26.62
N LEU A 406 -2.54 -17.66 -26.04
CA LEU A 406 -1.24 -17.47 -26.70
C LEU A 406 -0.30 -18.58 -26.29
N GLU A 407 0.28 -19.23 -27.28
CA GLU A 407 1.26 -20.30 -27.08
C GLU A 407 2.58 -19.94 -27.78
N LEU A 408 3.67 -20.21 -27.06
CA LEU A 408 4.99 -20.29 -27.65
C LEU A 408 5.24 -21.73 -28.03
N VAL A 409 5.45 -22.00 -29.33
CA VAL A 409 5.61 -23.36 -29.84
C VAL A 409 7.02 -23.57 -30.39
N ASP A 410 7.50 -24.80 -30.31
CA ASP A 410 8.76 -25.21 -30.94
C ASP A 410 8.65 -25.37 -32.47
N ALA A 411 9.74 -25.76 -33.13
CA ALA A 411 9.77 -25.99 -34.57
C ALA A 411 8.84 -27.13 -35.02
N LYS A 412 8.49 -28.06 -34.13
CA LYS A 412 7.61 -29.21 -34.38
C LYS A 412 6.13 -28.91 -34.04
N GLY A 413 5.84 -27.74 -33.47
CA GLY A 413 4.51 -27.32 -33.04
C GLY A 413 4.13 -27.73 -31.62
N GLY A 414 5.06 -28.30 -30.86
CA GLY A 414 4.88 -28.58 -29.41
C GLY A 414 4.86 -27.29 -28.59
N ALA A 415 3.93 -27.18 -27.66
CA ALA A 415 3.84 -26.01 -26.79
C ALA A 415 5.02 -25.99 -25.80
N LEU A 416 5.81 -24.92 -25.82
CA LEU A 416 6.89 -24.62 -24.90
C LEU A 416 6.37 -23.86 -23.67
N ASP A 417 5.40 -22.97 -23.87
CA ASP A 417 4.71 -22.19 -22.84
C ASP A 417 3.35 -21.75 -23.36
N THR A 418 2.38 -21.53 -22.46
CA THR A 418 1.00 -21.16 -22.80
C THR A 418 0.49 -20.14 -21.78
N VAL A 419 -0.11 -19.05 -22.26
CA VAL A 419 -0.83 -18.07 -21.45
C VAL A 419 -2.22 -17.85 -22.01
N SER A 420 -3.19 -17.66 -21.14
CA SER A 420 -4.55 -17.27 -21.49
C SER A 420 -4.80 -15.82 -21.03
N PHE A 421 -5.56 -15.06 -21.80
CA PHE A 421 -5.91 -13.68 -21.44
C PHE A 421 -7.23 -13.26 -22.07
N ASP A 422 -7.92 -12.34 -21.40
CA ASP A 422 -9.16 -11.77 -21.91
C ASP A 422 -8.92 -10.38 -22.50
N VAL A 423 -9.53 -10.08 -23.63
CA VAL A 423 -9.61 -8.73 -24.19
C VAL A 423 -11.02 -8.20 -24.02
N ARG A 424 -11.17 -7.04 -23.38
CA ARG A 424 -12.46 -6.37 -23.15
C ARG A 424 -12.50 -5.01 -23.84
N GLY A 425 -13.66 -4.66 -24.40
CA GLY A 425 -13.91 -3.38 -25.07
C GLY A 425 -14.78 -3.55 -26.33
N ALA A 426 -15.21 -2.44 -26.92
CA ALA A 426 -16.13 -2.43 -28.05
C ALA A 426 -15.37 -2.36 -29.38
N GLN A 427 -14.75 -3.46 -29.82
CA GLN A 427 -14.13 -3.55 -31.15
C GLN A 427 -14.60 -4.80 -31.90
N ALA A 428 -14.82 -4.65 -33.21
CA ALA A 428 -15.09 -5.79 -34.06
C ALA A 428 -13.80 -6.56 -34.39
N ARG A 429 -13.92 -7.89 -34.51
CA ARG A 429 -12.82 -8.76 -34.99
C ARG A 429 -12.36 -8.28 -36.38
N PRO A 430 -11.06 -8.05 -36.62
CA PRO A 430 -10.58 -7.72 -37.95
C PRO A 430 -10.99 -8.81 -38.97
N ALA A 431 -11.56 -8.42 -40.11
CA ALA A 431 -11.89 -9.36 -41.16
C ALA A 431 -10.63 -10.10 -41.64
N VAL A 432 -10.70 -11.41 -41.70
CA VAL A 432 -9.60 -12.24 -42.21
C VAL A 432 -9.42 -11.91 -43.67
N SER A 433 -8.36 -11.20 -44.05
CA SER A 433 -7.95 -11.06 -45.44
C SER A 433 -7.49 -12.41 -45.94
N THR A 434 -8.33 -13.10 -46.67
CA THR A 434 -7.92 -14.22 -47.52
C THR A 434 -7.16 -13.64 -48.71
N ALA A 435 -5.83 -13.56 -48.58
CA ALA A 435 -4.96 -13.29 -49.70
C ALA A 435 -4.93 -14.52 -50.58
N GLY A 436 -5.73 -14.51 -51.63
CA GLY A 436 -5.78 -15.53 -52.67
C GLY A 436 -6.39 -14.97 -53.96
N GLY A 437 -5.57 -14.52 -54.86
CA GLY A 437 -5.73 -14.51 -56.30
C GLY A 437 -6.78 -13.59 -56.92
N GLY A 438 -6.35 -12.68 -57.78
CA GLY A 438 -7.22 -12.10 -58.81
C GLY A 438 -6.93 -10.62 -59.06
N ALA A 439 -5.94 -10.33 -59.87
CA ALA A 439 -5.79 -9.04 -60.50
C ALA A 439 -6.99 -8.80 -61.42
N SER A 440 -7.83 -7.83 -61.12
CA SER A 440 -8.80 -7.27 -62.04
C SER A 440 -8.58 -5.78 -62.15
N THR A 441 -8.05 -5.40 -63.30
CA THR A 441 -7.91 -4.03 -63.79
C THR A 441 -9.27 -3.37 -63.94
N VAL A 442 -9.55 -2.33 -63.15
CA VAL A 442 -10.66 -1.42 -63.38
C VAL A 442 -10.12 -0.06 -63.83
N ARG A 443 -10.47 0.31 -65.08
CA ARG A 443 -10.24 1.61 -65.73
C ARG A 443 -10.96 2.73 -64.95
N PRO A 444 -10.41 3.92 -64.93
CA PRO A 444 -11.10 5.05 -64.30
C PRO A 444 -12.20 5.60 -65.24
N ALA A 445 -13.38 5.78 -64.70
CA ALA A 445 -14.49 6.46 -65.35
C ALA A 445 -14.33 8.00 -65.24
N THR A 446 -14.43 8.64 -66.41
CA THR A 446 -14.46 10.10 -66.63
C THR A 446 -15.70 10.72 -66.01
N ARG A 447 -15.53 11.87 -65.36
CA ARG A 447 -16.60 12.79 -64.94
C ARG A 447 -17.28 13.42 -66.15
N PRO A 448 -18.58 13.65 -66.13
CA PRO A 448 -19.19 14.67 -66.95
C PRO A 448 -19.33 16.00 -66.17
N SER A 449 -18.96 17.06 -66.84
CA SER A 449 -19.23 18.46 -66.51
C SER A 449 -20.71 18.81 -66.72
N SER A 450 -21.30 19.43 -65.75
CA SER A 450 -22.15 20.62 -65.78
C SER A 450 -22.66 20.96 -64.39
#